data_8e7353dd8db07eb7b8a1450ba1c01da9
#
_entry.id   8e7353dd8db07eb7b8a1450ba1c01da9
#
_cell.length_a   1.000
_cell.length_b   1.000
_cell.length_c   1.000
_cell.angle_alpha   90.00
_cell.angle_beta   90.00
_cell.angle_gamma   90.00
#
_symmetry.space_group_name_H-M   'P 1'
#
loop_
_entity.id
_entity.type
_entity.pdbx_description
1 polymer ?
#
loop_
_entity_poly.entity_id
_entity_poly.type
_entity_poly.pdbx_seq_one_letter_code
_entity_poly.pdbx_strand_id
1 'polypeptide(L)'
;GLQHAERMVAGPQADVIVAPAYGPGTLDALVQKRKNTRLLEAPAPTRDQLDFRPLTGGFLVQEAPHFAAGRDAWRVVTKVAPTTEQWLDAELAWRVCGHVKSNCVVLVKDLQAVGIGAGQPSRVGAAEIAAKKAEGRARGGASATDGFYPFPDGIEAAAAAGVAVVVQPGGS
;
A
#
# COMPACT_ATOMS: atom_id res chain seq x y z
N GLY A 1 -8.08 -14.71 -11.16
CA GLY A 1 -8.94 -15.43 -12.10
C GLY A 1 -9.56 -14.48 -13.11
N LEU A 2 -10.45 -15.00 -13.99
CA LEU A 2 -11.00 -14.29 -15.16
C LEU A 2 -11.63 -12.93 -14.84
N GLN A 3 -12.49 -12.84 -13.82
CA GLN A 3 -13.11 -11.57 -13.40
C GLN A 3 -12.07 -10.50 -13.02
N HIS A 4 -10.94 -10.91 -12.47
CA HIS A 4 -9.85 -9.98 -12.14
C HIS A 4 -9.15 -9.48 -13.40
N ALA A 5 -8.92 -10.38 -14.38
CA ALA A 5 -8.36 -10.01 -15.67
C ALA A 5 -9.27 -9.04 -16.44
N GLU A 6 -10.57 -9.24 -16.41
CA GLU A 6 -11.54 -8.34 -17.05
C GLU A 6 -11.51 -6.94 -16.44
N ARG A 7 -11.41 -6.82 -15.10
CA ARG A 7 -11.23 -5.53 -14.42
C ARG A 7 -9.90 -4.87 -14.79
N MET A 8 -8.80 -5.63 -14.82
CA MET A 8 -7.49 -5.11 -15.20
C MET A 8 -7.48 -4.61 -16.64
N VAL A 9 -8.18 -5.29 -17.53
CA VAL A 9 -8.31 -4.91 -18.95
C VAL A 9 -9.10 -3.61 -19.13
N ALA A 10 -10.08 -3.36 -18.28
CA ALA A 10 -10.89 -2.13 -18.30
C ALA A 10 -10.15 -0.93 -17.65
N GLY A 11 -9.13 -1.18 -16.83
CA GLY A 11 -8.36 -0.18 -16.11
C GLY A 11 -7.16 0.40 -16.90
N PRO A 12 -6.29 1.17 -16.22
CA PRO A 12 -5.05 1.69 -16.80
C PRO A 12 -4.16 0.57 -17.34
N GLN A 13 -3.30 0.90 -18.30
CA GLN A 13 -2.36 -0.07 -18.86
C GLN A 13 -1.34 -0.50 -17.81
N ALA A 14 -1.15 -1.82 -17.67
CA ALA A 14 -0.04 -2.42 -16.94
C ALA A 14 1.01 -2.92 -17.95
N ASP A 15 2.27 -2.60 -17.71
CA ASP A 15 3.37 -3.06 -18.56
C ASP A 15 3.76 -4.50 -18.24
N VAL A 16 3.65 -4.90 -16.99
CA VAL A 16 3.96 -6.25 -16.49
C VAL A 16 2.90 -6.70 -15.50
N ILE A 17 2.46 -7.94 -15.63
CA ILE A 17 1.60 -8.63 -14.67
C ILE A 17 2.33 -9.90 -14.22
N VAL A 18 2.50 -10.05 -12.91
CA VAL A 18 3.11 -11.24 -12.30
C VAL A 18 2.08 -11.96 -11.45
N ALA A 19 1.96 -13.24 -11.59
CA ALA A 19 1.06 -14.07 -10.76
C ALA A 19 1.67 -15.46 -10.54
N PRO A 20 1.32 -16.13 -9.41
CA PRO A 20 1.74 -17.51 -9.18
C PRO A 20 1.18 -18.50 -10.19
N ALA A 21 0.00 -18.21 -10.72
CA ALA A 21 -0.64 -18.97 -11.80
C ALA A 21 -1.75 -18.14 -12.44
N TYR A 22 -2.06 -18.48 -13.67
CA TYR A 22 -3.19 -17.90 -14.41
C TYR A 22 -4.28 -18.96 -14.56
N GLY A 23 -5.47 -18.68 -14.04
CA GLY A 23 -6.63 -19.57 -14.15
C GLY A 23 -7.14 -19.67 -15.60
N PRO A 24 -8.02 -20.64 -15.89
CA PRO A 24 -8.58 -20.82 -17.23
C PRO A 24 -9.17 -19.53 -17.83
N GLY A 25 -8.89 -19.26 -19.10
CA GLY A 25 -9.36 -18.09 -19.83
C GLY A 25 -8.73 -16.74 -19.45
N THR A 26 -7.94 -16.70 -18.37
CA THR A 26 -7.33 -15.45 -17.86
C THR A 26 -6.27 -14.91 -18.83
N LEU A 27 -5.40 -15.79 -19.34
CA LEU A 27 -4.36 -15.41 -20.31
C LEU A 27 -4.98 -14.90 -21.61
N ASP A 28 -5.97 -15.61 -22.15
CA ASP A 28 -6.65 -15.23 -23.39
C ASP A 28 -7.29 -13.85 -23.28
N ALA A 29 -7.99 -13.58 -22.16
CA ALA A 29 -8.61 -12.28 -21.90
C ALA A 29 -7.59 -11.15 -21.82
N LEU A 30 -6.43 -11.39 -21.21
CA LEU A 30 -5.36 -10.40 -21.09
C LEU A 30 -4.65 -10.17 -22.43
N VAL A 31 -4.26 -11.23 -23.15
CA VAL A 31 -3.51 -11.15 -24.40
C VAL A 31 -4.31 -10.48 -25.50
N GLN A 32 -5.61 -10.79 -25.63
CA GLN A 32 -6.46 -10.19 -26.66
C GLN A 32 -6.51 -8.66 -26.60
N LYS A 33 -6.54 -8.09 -25.41
CA LYS A 33 -6.72 -6.64 -25.20
C LYS A 33 -5.43 -5.90 -24.79
N ARG A 34 -4.39 -6.62 -24.40
CA ARG A 34 -3.15 -6.06 -23.80
C ARG A 34 -1.91 -6.61 -24.53
N LYS A 35 -1.80 -6.40 -25.84
CA LYS A 35 -0.72 -6.94 -26.68
C LYS A 35 0.70 -6.63 -26.22
N ASN A 36 0.91 -5.53 -25.51
CA ASN A 36 2.22 -5.08 -25.05
C ASN A 36 2.50 -5.41 -23.58
N THR A 37 1.53 -5.96 -22.84
CA THR A 37 1.71 -6.35 -21.44
C THR A 37 2.47 -7.67 -21.36
N ARG A 38 3.54 -7.72 -20.58
CA ARG A 38 4.30 -8.94 -20.28
C ARG A 38 3.60 -9.69 -19.17
N LEU A 39 3.30 -10.96 -19.40
CA LEU A 39 2.68 -11.83 -18.41
C LEU A 39 3.74 -12.81 -17.90
N LEU A 40 4.02 -12.78 -16.61
CA LEU A 40 5.02 -13.61 -15.97
C LEU A 40 4.32 -14.52 -14.94
N GLU A 41 4.65 -15.80 -15.00
CA GLU A 41 4.29 -16.75 -13.96
C GLU A 41 5.51 -16.97 -13.07
N ALA A 42 5.37 -16.67 -11.79
CA ALA A 42 6.43 -16.84 -10.81
C ALA A 42 5.81 -17.20 -9.45
N PRO A 43 6.45 -18.09 -8.68
CA PRO A 43 5.97 -18.42 -7.34
C PRO A 43 5.90 -17.18 -6.45
N ALA A 44 5.04 -17.22 -5.45
CA ALA A 44 5.02 -16.17 -4.44
C ALA A 44 6.39 -16.06 -3.76
N PRO A 45 6.89 -14.84 -3.48
CA PRO A 45 8.15 -14.67 -2.77
C PRO A 45 8.13 -15.39 -1.42
N THR A 46 9.23 -16.07 -1.07
CA THR A 46 9.41 -16.67 0.25
C THR A 46 9.69 -15.58 1.28
N ARG A 47 9.13 -15.71 2.49
CA ARG A 47 9.19 -14.65 3.52
C ARG A 47 10.47 -14.67 4.37
N ASP A 48 11.30 -15.69 4.25
CA ASP A 48 12.42 -15.95 5.16
C ASP A 48 13.78 -15.59 4.54
N GLN A 49 13.83 -14.55 3.70
CA GLN A 49 15.06 -14.13 3.06
C GLN A 49 15.64 -12.89 3.74
N LEU A 50 16.96 -12.86 3.87
CA LEU A 50 17.69 -11.65 4.23
C LEU A 50 17.73 -10.70 3.06
N ASP A 51 17.50 -9.42 3.33
CA ASP A 51 17.65 -8.33 2.37
C ASP A 51 19.11 -7.82 2.42
N PHE A 52 19.81 -7.88 1.29
CA PHE A 52 21.20 -7.46 1.15
C PHE A 52 21.28 -6.18 0.32
N ARG A 53 21.85 -5.14 0.88
CA ARG A 53 22.11 -3.89 0.16
C ARG A 53 23.62 -3.66 0.03
N PRO A 54 24.19 -3.70 -1.20
CA PRO A 54 25.59 -3.51 -1.41
C PRO A 54 26.02 -2.08 -1.05
N LEU A 55 27.16 -1.97 -0.39
CA LEU A 55 27.86 -0.73 -0.10
C LEU A 55 29.31 -0.87 -0.58
N THR A 56 30.02 0.25 -0.67
CA THR A 56 31.48 0.21 -0.88
C THR A 56 32.14 -0.49 0.32
N GLY A 57 32.72 -1.66 0.07
CA GLY A 57 33.43 -2.44 1.09
C GLY A 57 32.56 -3.43 1.91
N GLY A 58 31.28 -3.61 1.57
CA GLY A 58 30.43 -4.55 2.30
C GLY A 58 28.97 -4.57 1.90
N PHE A 59 28.14 -5.05 2.82
CA PHE A 59 26.69 -5.12 2.66
C PHE A 59 25.99 -4.66 3.94
N LEU A 60 24.87 -3.95 3.80
CA LEU A 60 23.86 -3.88 4.84
C LEU A 60 22.99 -5.11 4.72
N VAL A 61 22.76 -5.79 5.83
CA VAL A 61 21.95 -7.01 5.89
C VAL A 61 20.86 -6.80 6.92
N GLN A 62 19.62 -7.10 6.53
CA GLN A 62 18.48 -7.07 7.44
C GLN A 62 17.53 -8.22 7.13
N GLU A 63 16.68 -8.58 8.06
CA GLU A 63 15.54 -9.43 7.76
C GLU A 63 14.63 -8.72 6.77
N ALA A 64 14.10 -9.48 5.80
CA ALA A 64 13.12 -8.92 4.89
C ALA A 64 11.95 -8.33 5.70
N PRO A 65 11.46 -7.13 5.37
CA PRO A 65 10.40 -6.49 6.13
C PRO A 65 9.16 -7.39 6.15
N HIS A 66 8.84 -7.88 7.34
CA HIS A 66 7.63 -8.66 7.56
C HIS A 66 6.53 -7.74 8.06
N PHE A 67 5.38 -7.77 7.40
CA PHE A 67 4.16 -7.24 7.99
C PHE A 67 3.72 -8.16 9.12
N ALA A 68 4.39 -8.06 10.26
CA ALA A 68 4.18 -8.94 11.39
C ALA A 68 2.85 -8.70 12.12
N ALA A 69 2.26 -7.52 11.98
CA ALA A 69 1.03 -7.19 12.67
C ALA A 69 -0.17 -7.28 11.72
N GLY A 70 -0.83 -8.43 11.68
CA GLY A 70 -2.17 -8.53 11.17
C GLY A 70 -3.15 -7.69 12.00
N ARG A 71 -4.33 -7.45 11.47
CA ARG A 71 -5.42 -6.67 12.11
C ARG A 71 -5.69 -7.09 13.56
N ASP A 72 -5.55 -8.36 13.89
CA ASP A 72 -5.82 -8.90 15.24
C ASP A 72 -4.90 -8.33 16.32
N ALA A 73 -3.74 -7.79 15.93
CA ALA A 73 -2.80 -7.12 16.83
C ALA A 73 -3.05 -5.60 16.93
N TRP A 74 -4.01 -5.06 16.20
CA TRP A 74 -4.25 -3.63 16.18
C TRP A 74 -5.22 -3.21 17.28
N ARG A 75 -4.98 -2.04 17.83
CA ARG A 75 -5.81 -1.45 18.86
C ARG A 75 -6.46 -0.16 18.38
N VAL A 76 -7.77 -0.08 18.49
CA VAL A 76 -8.49 1.18 18.31
C VAL A 76 -8.26 2.05 19.55
N VAL A 77 -7.61 3.19 19.36
CA VAL A 77 -7.26 4.12 20.46
C VAL A 77 -8.20 5.31 20.55
N THR A 78 -9.12 5.44 19.60
CA THR A 78 -10.12 6.50 19.53
C THR A 78 -11.49 6.02 20.03
N LYS A 79 -12.41 6.96 20.28
CA LYS A 79 -13.78 6.63 20.73
C LYS A 79 -14.63 5.96 19.67
N VAL A 80 -14.35 6.23 18.39
CA VAL A 80 -15.11 5.70 17.25
C VAL A 80 -14.30 4.59 16.61
N ALA A 81 -14.91 3.43 16.45
CA ALA A 81 -14.32 2.30 15.74
C ALA A 81 -14.55 2.42 14.23
N PRO A 82 -13.61 1.93 13.41
CA PRO A 82 -13.80 1.88 11.95
C PRO A 82 -14.94 0.95 11.54
N THR A 83 -15.61 1.27 10.43
CA THR A 83 -16.56 0.34 9.78
C THR A 83 -15.81 -0.85 9.14
N THR A 84 -16.57 -1.85 8.69
CA THR A 84 -15.97 -3.01 8.00
C THR A 84 -15.19 -2.60 6.75
N GLU A 85 -15.74 -1.69 5.96
CA GLU A 85 -15.10 -1.17 4.74
C GLU A 85 -13.83 -0.38 5.07
N GLN A 86 -13.90 0.46 6.10
CA GLN A 86 -12.74 1.24 6.57
C GLN A 86 -11.62 0.34 7.12
N TRP A 87 -11.97 -0.78 7.75
CA TRP A 87 -10.99 -1.78 8.16
C TRP A 87 -10.26 -2.41 6.96
N LEU A 88 -10.99 -2.74 5.90
CA LEU A 88 -10.38 -3.28 4.68
C LEU A 88 -9.46 -2.25 4.00
N ASP A 89 -9.87 -1.00 3.95
CA ASP A 89 -9.05 0.10 3.45
C ASP A 89 -7.79 0.29 4.30
N ALA A 90 -7.92 0.22 5.63
CA ALA A 90 -6.81 0.34 6.58
C ALA A 90 -5.78 -0.81 6.43
N GLU A 91 -6.25 -2.04 6.29
CA GLU A 91 -5.38 -3.19 6.04
C GLU A 91 -4.62 -3.07 4.72
N LEU A 92 -5.29 -2.64 3.65
CA LEU A 92 -4.61 -2.42 2.38
C LEU A 92 -3.61 -1.27 2.46
N ALA A 93 -3.98 -0.16 3.10
CA ALA A 93 -3.09 0.97 3.29
C ALA A 93 -1.81 0.56 4.04
N TRP A 94 -1.96 -0.23 5.10
CA TRP A 94 -0.84 -0.75 5.88
C TRP A 94 0.07 -1.66 5.07
N ARG A 95 -0.50 -2.61 4.33
CA ARG A 95 0.24 -3.54 3.47
C ARG A 95 1.03 -2.80 2.39
N VAL A 96 0.39 -1.84 1.72
CA VAL A 96 1.06 -1.03 0.70
C VAL A 96 2.17 -0.20 1.34
N CYS A 97 1.91 0.43 2.50
CA CYS A 97 2.85 1.27 3.21
C CYS A 97 4.19 0.57 3.49
N GLY A 98 4.17 -0.72 3.85
CA GLY A 98 5.39 -1.46 4.12
C GLY A 98 6.27 -1.77 2.91
N HIS A 99 5.75 -1.57 1.71
CA HIS A 99 6.54 -1.66 0.48
C HIS A 99 6.95 -0.30 -0.07
N VAL A 100 6.55 0.78 0.61
CA VAL A 100 6.84 2.16 0.20
C VAL A 100 8.03 2.69 1.00
N LYS A 101 8.90 3.43 0.31
CA LYS A 101 10.11 4.00 0.91
C LYS A 101 9.76 5.05 1.98
N SER A 102 10.40 4.95 3.14
CA SER A 102 10.26 5.87 4.28
C SER A 102 10.77 7.30 3.96
N ASN A 103 10.24 8.37 4.54
CA ASN A 103 8.94 8.43 5.20
C ASN A 103 7.82 8.28 4.19
N CYS A 104 6.82 7.52 4.53
CA CYS A 104 5.69 7.33 3.63
C CYS A 104 4.34 7.54 4.31
N VAL A 105 3.38 7.97 3.49
CA VAL A 105 1.95 7.98 3.81
C VAL A 105 1.20 7.41 2.62
N VAL A 106 0.32 6.46 2.87
CA VAL A 106 -0.53 5.82 1.87
C VAL A 106 -1.98 6.10 2.20
N LEU A 107 -2.73 6.57 1.22
CA LEU A 107 -4.18 6.81 1.32
C LEU A 107 -4.91 5.77 0.48
N VAL A 108 -5.89 5.12 1.08
CA VAL A 108 -6.71 4.07 0.45
C VAL A 108 -8.19 4.41 0.59
N LYS A 109 -8.93 4.17 -0.47
CA LYS A 109 -10.38 4.21 -0.48
C LYS A 109 -10.92 3.13 -1.41
N ASP A 110 -11.95 2.41 -0.94
CA ASP A 110 -12.62 1.34 -1.68
C ASP A 110 -11.62 0.30 -2.24
N LEU A 111 -10.66 -0.12 -1.40
CA LEU A 111 -9.59 -1.06 -1.74
C LEU A 111 -8.67 -0.58 -2.90
N GLN A 112 -8.52 0.73 -3.06
CA GLN A 112 -7.62 1.33 -4.02
C GLN A 112 -6.66 2.29 -3.31
N ALA A 113 -5.36 2.19 -3.58
CA ALA A 113 -4.39 3.19 -3.16
C ALA A 113 -4.56 4.43 -4.05
N VAL A 114 -5.22 5.45 -3.51
CA VAL A 114 -5.58 6.68 -4.24
C VAL A 114 -4.53 7.78 -4.13
N GLY A 115 -3.63 7.68 -3.15
CA GLY A 115 -2.53 8.63 -2.97
C GLY A 115 -1.38 8.02 -2.20
N ILE A 116 -0.15 8.21 -2.68
CA ILE A 116 1.07 7.73 -2.04
C ILE A 116 2.10 8.85 -2.04
N GLY A 117 2.53 9.25 -0.85
CA GLY A 117 3.72 10.05 -0.61
C GLY A 117 4.85 9.16 -0.13
N ALA A 118 5.96 9.13 -0.83
CA ALA A 118 7.04 8.17 -0.63
C ALA A 118 8.40 8.85 -0.55
N GLY A 119 9.29 8.34 0.31
CA GLY A 119 10.70 8.76 0.36
C GLY A 119 10.91 10.21 0.76
N GLN A 120 10.06 10.75 1.60
CA GLN A 120 10.13 12.16 1.99
C GLN A 120 10.97 12.37 3.26
N PRO A 121 11.66 13.53 3.37
CA PRO A 121 12.38 13.88 4.58
C PRO A 121 11.49 14.02 5.81
N SER A 122 10.21 14.38 5.62
CA SER A 122 9.24 14.53 6.69
C SER A 122 7.94 13.76 6.42
N ARG A 123 7.28 13.35 7.48
CA ARG A 123 6.00 12.63 7.41
C ARG A 123 4.87 13.56 6.97
N VAL A 124 4.91 14.83 7.37
CA VAL A 124 3.99 15.87 6.88
C VAL A 124 4.09 16.01 5.37
N GLY A 125 5.30 16.17 4.82
CA GLY A 125 5.49 16.26 3.37
C GLY A 125 5.02 15.00 2.63
N ALA A 126 5.19 13.82 3.22
CA ALA A 126 4.62 12.59 2.66
C ALA A 126 3.07 12.63 2.65
N ALA A 127 2.45 13.11 3.72
CA ALA A 127 0.99 13.25 3.81
C ALA A 127 0.45 14.26 2.78
N GLU A 128 1.08 15.41 2.63
CA GLU A 128 0.71 16.44 1.65
C GLU A 128 0.79 15.91 0.21
N ILE A 129 1.87 15.18 -0.14
CA ILE A 129 2.03 14.57 -1.46
C ILE A 129 0.96 13.51 -1.70
N ALA A 130 0.69 12.66 -0.70
CA ALA A 130 -0.37 11.65 -0.78
C ALA A 130 -1.74 12.31 -1.00
N ALA A 131 -2.07 13.35 -0.22
CA ALA A 131 -3.31 14.11 -0.34
C ALA A 131 -3.47 14.77 -1.72
N LYS A 132 -2.40 15.41 -2.22
CA LYS A 132 -2.38 16.02 -3.55
C LYS A 132 -2.65 14.99 -4.65
N LYS A 133 -2.02 13.81 -4.58
CA LYS A 133 -2.24 12.73 -5.57
C LYS A 133 -3.62 12.10 -5.45
N ALA A 134 -4.19 12.07 -4.25
CA ALA A 134 -5.53 11.55 -4.03
C ALA A 134 -6.63 12.41 -4.67
N GLU A 135 -6.41 13.73 -4.83
CA GLU A 135 -7.39 14.64 -5.46
C GLU A 135 -8.79 14.52 -4.87
N GLY A 136 -8.88 14.42 -3.53
CA GLY A 136 -10.14 14.26 -2.79
C GLY A 136 -10.72 12.85 -2.77
N ARG A 137 -10.15 11.88 -3.51
CA ARG A 137 -10.63 10.49 -3.56
C ARG A 137 -10.45 9.70 -2.26
N ALA A 138 -9.65 10.23 -1.32
CA ALA A 138 -9.40 9.56 -0.04
C ALA A 138 -10.54 9.74 0.99
N ARG A 139 -11.55 10.55 0.70
CA ARG A 139 -12.62 10.88 1.64
C ARG A 139 -13.34 9.64 2.17
N GLY A 140 -13.39 9.53 3.51
CA GLY A 140 -14.01 8.40 4.22
C GLY A 140 -13.22 7.10 4.18
N GLY A 141 -12.02 7.10 3.58
CA GLY A 141 -11.12 5.96 3.51
C GLY A 141 -10.12 5.91 4.66
N ALA A 142 -8.98 5.27 4.45
CA ALA A 142 -7.94 5.08 5.44
C ALA A 142 -6.58 5.63 4.99
N SER A 143 -5.76 5.97 5.97
CA SER A 143 -4.35 6.33 5.83
C SER A 143 -3.48 5.36 6.62
N ALA A 144 -2.31 5.01 6.09
CA ALA A 144 -1.25 4.33 6.84
C ALA A 144 0.08 5.05 6.68
N THR A 145 0.93 4.95 7.71
CA THR A 145 2.29 5.48 7.72
C THR A 145 3.27 4.48 8.33
N ASP A 146 4.51 4.49 7.86
CA ASP A 146 5.58 3.58 8.27
C ASP A 146 6.19 3.86 9.66
N GLY A 147 5.83 4.96 10.28
CA GLY A 147 6.26 5.35 11.62
C GLY A 147 5.17 6.12 12.37
N PHE A 148 5.34 6.31 13.67
CA PHE A 148 4.43 7.12 14.46
C PHE A 148 4.52 8.60 14.07
N TYR A 149 3.45 9.35 14.35
CA TYR A 149 3.44 10.79 14.21
C TYR A 149 3.95 11.43 15.50
N PRO A 150 5.15 12.07 15.51
CA PRO A 150 5.68 12.71 16.70
C PRO A 150 4.92 13.99 17.07
N PHE A 151 4.23 14.58 16.10
CA PHE A 151 3.44 15.81 16.24
C PHE A 151 2.08 15.65 15.56
N PRO A 152 1.06 16.45 15.93
CA PRO A 152 -0.28 16.32 15.36
C PRO A 152 -0.39 16.73 13.88
N ASP A 153 0.54 17.51 13.36
CA ASP A 153 0.56 18.08 12.02
C ASP A 153 0.42 17.02 10.91
N GLY A 154 1.08 15.88 11.06
CA GLY A 154 0.97 14.78 10.09
C GLY A 154 -0.41 14.11 10.11
N ILE A 155 -1.03 13.97 11.29
CA ILE A 155 -2.40 13.47 11.44
C ILE A 155 -3.40 14.50 10.89
N GLU A 156 -3.17 15.77 11.15
CA GLU A 156 -4.00 16.87 10.64
C GLU A 156 -3.97 16.93 9.11
N ALA A 157 -2.80 16.72 8.49
CA ALA A 157 -2.66 16.63 7.04
C ALA A 157 -3.43 15.42 6.45
N ALA A 158 -3.38 14.27 7.11
CA ALA A 158 -4.18 13.10 6.71
C ALA A 158 -5.69 13.36 6.89
N ALA A 159 -6.08 13.98 8.00
CA ALA A 159 -7.48 14.35 8.26
C ALA A 159 -7.98 15.38 7.23
N ALA A 160 -7.17 16.35 6.84
CA ALA A 160 -7.49 17.33 5.81
C ALA A 160 -7.73 16.66 4.43
N ALA A 161 -7.08 15.53 4.15
CA ALA A 161 -7.37 14.71 2.97
C ALA A 161 -8.73 13.97 3.06
N GLY A 162 -9.41 14.06 4.21
CA GLY A 162 -10.75 13.51 4.44
C GLY A 162 -10.77 12.04 4.84
N VAL A 163 -9.63 11.43 5.22
CA VAL A 163 -9.64 10.03 5.69
C VAL A 163 -10.38 9.91 7.02
N ALA A 164 -11.02 8.76 7.22
CA ALA A 164 -11.75 8.45 8.45
C ALA A 164 -10.92 7.62 9.44
N VAL A 165 -9.88 6.94 8.95
CA VAL A 165 -9.03 6.04 9.75
C VAL A 165 -7.56 6.34 9.47
N VAL A 166 -6.76 6.34 10.54
CA VAL A 166 -5.29 6.43 10.46
C VAL A 166 -4.68 5.23 11.15
N VAL A 167 -3.78 4.54 10.46
CA VAL A 167 -2.98 3.42 10.99
C VAL A 167 -1.53 3.85 11.11
N GLN A 168 -0.96 3.65 12.27
CA GLN A 168 0.46 3.89 12.52
C GLN A 168 1.02 2.85 13.48
N PRO A 169 2.32 2.53 13.42
CA PRO A 169 2.96 1.76 14.48
C PRO A 169 2.91 2.57 15.78
N GLY A 170 2.83 1.87 16.90
CA GLY A 170 2.96 2.51 18.22
C GLY A 170 4.33 3.18 18.33
N GLY A 171 4.40 4.21 19.14
CA GLY A 171 5.62 4.93 19.48
C GLY A 171 5.50 5.51 20.88
N SER A 172 6.62 5.77 21.53
CA SER A 172 6.70 6.46 22.82
C SER A 172 6.78 7.95 22.63
#